data_a2661794ac4da476bfb192f02a0b996b
#
_entry.id   a2661794ac4da476bfb192f02a0b996b
#
_cell.length_a   1.000
_cell.length_b   1.000
_cell.length_c   1.000
_cell.angle_alpha   90.00
_cell.angle_beta   90.00
_cell.angle_gamma   90.00
#
_symmetry.space_group_name_H-M   'P 1'
#
loop_
_entity.id
_entity.type
_entity.pdbx_description
1 polymer ?
#
loop_
_entity_poly.entity_id
_entity_poly.type
_entity_poly.pdbx_seq_one_letter_code
_entity_poly.pdbx_strand_id
1 'polypeptide(L)'
;MENINAEPSRVFEKAVDFRAKIKSVIISPKNFICGNLWIKKTQWIKIKSVDKKIILASNSPRRRELLAGLDLDFEVKVIKGIDESYPDTLAPEKVAQYIASKKADAYVPAIHEDNLVITADTVVIVDKKILGKPHDESEAKAMLRLISGKSHQVVTGVCLMTKDKRREFSVSTDVTFRSLSESEIDYYVSHYRPFDKAGAYGIQEWIGYVGVTSLNGSYFNVMGLPVQRIYSELQLF
;
A
#
# COMPACT_ATOMS: atom_id res chain seq x y z
N MET A 1 34.17 -16.61 -36.22
CA MET A 1 33.22 -17.28 -35.32
C MET A 1 33.80 -17.15 -33.92
N GLU A 2 33.53 -16.06 -33.21
CA GLU A 2 33.94 -15.83 -31.86
C GLU A 2 32.72 -15.89 -30.94
N ASN A 3 32.81 -16.79 -29.97
CA ASN A 3 31.81 -17.04 -28.93
C ASN A 3 31.73 -15.83 -27.98
N ILE A 4 30.58 -15.17 -27.95
CA ILE A 4 30.26 -14.20 -26.91
C ILE A 4 29.31 -14.87 -25.93
N ASN A 5 29.86 -15.60 -24.95
CA ASN A 5 29.18 -15.97 -23.71
C ASN A 5 29.45 -14.87 -22.67
N ALA A 6 28.52 -13.93 -22.53
CA ALA A 6 28.51 -12.98 -21.46
C ALA A 6 27.53 -13.43 -20.38
N GLU A 7 28.05 -13.84 -19.22
CA GLU A 7 27.28 -14.20 -18.04
C GLU A 7 26.49 -13.01 -17.47
N PRO A 8 25.17 -13.14 -17.22
CA PRO A 8 24.34 -12.08 -16.62
C PRO A 8 24.51 -11.86 -15.11
N SER A 9 25.36 -12.65 -14.44
CA SER A 9 25.38 -12.73 -12.96
C SER A 9 26.14 -11.60 -12.24
N ARG A 10 27.05 -10.87 -12.90
CA ARG A 10 27.90 -9.88 -12.23
C ARG A 10 27.27 -8.50 -11.99
N VAL A 11 26.22 -8.14 -12.69
CA VAL A 11 25.58 -6.83 -12.53
C VAL A 11 24.59 -6.85 -11.35
N PHE A 12 23.95 -7.99 -11.09
CA PHE A 12 23.02 -8.15 -9.95
C PHE A 12 23.75 -8.22 -8.61
N GLU A 13 24.88 -8.88 -8.52
CA GLU A 13 25.66 -8.93 -7.27
C GLU A 13 26.20 -7.55 -6.85
N LYS A 14 26.60 -6.71 -7.80
CA LYS A 14 27.07 -5.33 -7.49
C LYS A 14 25.95 -4.43 -6.98
N ALA A 15 24.69 -4.62 -7.42
CA ALA A 15 23.55 -3.83 -6.95
C ALA A 15 23.13 -4.22 -5.52
N VAL A 16 23.26 -5.49 -5.15
CA VAL A 16 22.97 -5.99 -3.80
C VAL A 16 24.04 -5.55 -2.81
N ASP A 17 25.31 -5.56 -3.23
CA ASP A 17 26.43 -5.10 -2.38
C ASP A 17 26.41 -3.58 -2.16
N PHE A 18 25.94 -2.80 -3.13
CA PHE A 18 25.77 -1.35 -2.98
C PHE A 18 24.68 -0.99 -1.96
N ARG A 19 23.56 -1.75 -1.91
CA ARG A 19 22.54 -1.59 -0.86
C ARG A 19 23.02 -2.00 0.52
N ALA A 20 23.83 -3.04 0.62
CA ALA A 20 24.42 -3.48 1.87
C ALA A 20 25.45 -2.47 2.39
N LYS A 21 26.27 -1.87 1.51
CA LYS A 21 27.24 -0.81 1.86
C LYS A 21 26.59 0.50 2.28
N ILE A 22 25.48 0.90 1.66
CA ILE A 22 24.73 2.09 2.13
C ILE A 22 24.16 1.86 3.53
N LYS A 23 23.67 0.66 3.87
CA LYS A 23 23.23 0.34 5.22
C LYS A 23 24.36 0.29 6.26
N SER A 24 25.58 0.02 5.87
CA SER A 24 26.75 -0.01 6.77
C SER A 24 27.43 1.34 6.96
N VAL A 25 27.18 2.32 6.07
CA VAL A 25 27.75 3.69 6.16
C VAL A 25 26.86 4.63 6.96
N ILE A 26 25.60 4.28 7.16
CA ILE A 26 24.69 5.06 8.00
C ILE A 26 24.52 4.31 9.32
N ILE A 27 25.15 4.92 10.36
CA ILE A 27 24.94 4.69 11.79
C ILE A 27 25.90 3.70 12.46
N SER A 28 27.10 4.18 12.71
CA SER A 28 27.72 3.97 14.03
C SER A 28 27.41 5.20 14.88
N PRO A 29 26.70 5.06 16.03
CA PRO A 29 26.35 6.21 16.87
C PRO A 29 27.46 6.52 17.88
N LYS A 30 28.73 6.59 17.46
CA LYS A 30 29.83 7.06 18.31
C LYS A 30 30.79 7.94 17.49
N ASN A 31 30.82 9.23 17.88
CA ASN A 31 31.81 10.25 17.55
C ASN A 31 31.63 11.01 16.24
N PHE A 32 30.71 11.98 16.23
CA PHE A 32 30.99 13.25 15.56
C PHE A 32 31.08 14.33 16.64
N ILE A 33 32.29 14.70 16.99
CA ILE A 33 32.60 15.87 17.82
C ILE A 33 32.69 17.06 16.87
N CYS A 34 31.62 17.84 16.81
CA CYS A 34 31.67 19.21 16.35
C CYS A 34 30.91 20.06 17.34
N GLY A 35 31.65 20.82 18.18
CA GLY A 35 31.25 21.93 19.00
C GLY A 35 29.87 21.83 19.70
N ASN A 36 29.86 21.45 20.98
CA ASN A 36 28.86 21.80 22.02
C ASN A 36 27.38 21.95 21.60
N LEU A 37 26.83 21.04 20.81
CA LEU A 37 25.39 20.87 20.73
C LEU A 37 25.05 19.41 21.03
N TRP A 38 24.78 19.13 22.31
CA TRP A 38 24.03 17.95 22.72
C TRP A 38 22.59 18.10 22.16
N ILE A 39 22.39 17.75 20.89
CA ILE A 39 21.03 17.51 20.39
C ILE A 39 20.56 16.23 21.09
N LYS A 40 19.79 16.40 22.14
CA LYS A 40 19.07 15.29 22.77
C LYS A 40 18.34 14.56 21.66
N LYS A 41 18.58 13.25 21.52
CA LYS A 41 17.99 12.30 20.56
C LYS A 41 16.46 12.16 20.68
N THR A 42 15.76 13.16 21.15
CA THR A 42 14.36 13.14 21.62
C THR A 42 13.49 14.25 21.03
N GLN A 43 13.89 14.84 19.92
CA GLN A 43 13.04 15.87 19.27
C GLN A 43 12.84 15.63 17.77
N TRP A 44 12.83 14.36 17.36
CA TRP A 44 12.22 13.96 16.11
C TRP A 44 10.71 14.08 16.32
N ILE A 45 10.02 14.59 15.32
CA ILE A 45 8.59 14.88 15.33
C ILE A 45 7.84 13.65 15.90
N LYS A 46 7.67 13.60 17.23
CA LYS A 46 6.65 12.71 17.81
C LYS A 46 5.34 13.21 17.20
N ILE A 47 4.62 12.33 16.55
CA ILE A 47 3.20 12.56 16.29
C ILE A 47 2.60 12.82 17.67
N LYS A 48 2.31 14.08 17.94
CA LYS A 48 2.03 14.63 19.29
C LYS A 48 0.76 14.05 19.92
N SER A 49 0.06 13.13 19.24
CA SER A 49 -1.32 12.81 19.56
C SER A 49 -1.66 11.32 19.68
N VAL A 50 -0.72 10.40 19.50
CA VAL A 50 -1.11 8.99 19.63
C VAL A 50 -0.44 8.38 20.85
N ASP A 51 -0.91 8.76 22.03
CA ASP A 51 -0.69 7.99 23.28
C ASP A 51 -1.50 6.67 23.25
N LYS A 52 -1.99 6.28 22.06
CA LYS A 52 -2.79 5.09 21.86
C LYS A 52 -1.98 4.02 21.16
N LYS A 53 -2.25 2.78 21.52
CA LYS A 53 -1.70 1.59 20.89
C LYS A 53 -2.35 1.40 19.51
N ILE A 54 -1.58 1.57 18.45
CA ILE A 54 -2.08 1.44 17.09
C ILE A 54 -2.22 -0.04 16.73
N ILE A 55 -3.39 -0.41 16.20
CA ILE A 55 -3.70 -1.74 15.69
C ILE A 55 -3.97 -1.62 14.19
N LEU A 56 -3.11 -2.22 13.36
CA LEU A 56 -3.38 -2.38 11.94
C LEU A 56 -4.22 -3.62 11.71
N ALA A 57 -5.46 -3.41 11.31
CA ALA A 57 -6.46 -4.45 11.03
C ALA A 57 -6.34 -4.96 9.58
N SER A 58 -5.17 -5.44 9.18
CA SER A 58 -4.92 -5.86 7.80
C SER A 58 -3.84 -6.93 7.69
N ASN A 59 -4.11 -7.98 6.89
CA ASN A 59 -3.12 -8.99 6.52
C ASN A 59 -2.18 -8.55 5.37
N SER A 60 -2.46 -7.43 4.72
CA SER A 60 -1.68 -6.97 3.57
C SER A 60 -0.23 -6.64 3.97
N PRO A 61 0.79 -7.33 3.40
CA PRO A 61 2.19 -7.01 3.67
C PRO A 61 2.53 -5.58 3.26
N ARG A 62 1.96 -5.11 2.14
CA ARG A 62 2.14 -3.75 1.63
C ARG A 62 1.65 -2.68 2.61
N ARG A 63 0.45 -2.87 3.20
CA ARG A 63 -0.08 -1.93 4.20
C ARG A 63 0.76 -1.89 5.46
N ARG A 64 1.30 -3.04 5.87
CA ARG A 64 2.23 -3.12 7.00
C ARG A 64 3.52 -2.36 6.74
N GLU A 65 4.11 -2.56 5.57
CA GLU A 65 5.32 -1.85 5.13
C GLU A 65 5.08 -0.33 5.07
N LEU A 66 3.97 0.09 4.47
CA LEU A 66 3.61 1.50 4.34
C LEU A 66 3.37 2.17 5.70
N LEU A 67 2.68 1.51 6.62
CA LEU A 67 2.46 2.06 7.95
C LEU A 67 3.75 2.14 8.76
N ALA A 68 4.63 1.14 8.66
CA ALA A 68 5.95 1.15 9.27
C ALA A 68 6.83 2.31 8.76
N GLY A 69 6.63 2.72 7.52
CA GLY A 69 7.32 3.89 6.93
C GLY A 69 6.97 5.23 7.57
N LEU A 70 5.96 5.28 8.46
CA LEU A 70 5.64 6.46 9.26
C LEU A 70 6.40 6.51 10.60
N ASP A 71 7.31 5.56 10.85
CA ASP A 71 8.05 5.41 12.13
C ASP A 71 7.10 5.30 13.36
N LEU A 72 5.94 4.65 13.16
CA LEU A 72 4.96 4.38 14.20
C LEU A 72 5.08 2.95 14.71
N ASP A 73 4.99 2.79 16.03
CA ASP A 73 4.81 1.48 16.65
C ASP A 73 3.35 1.03 16.47
N PHE A 74 3.14 -0.17 15.97
CA PHE A 74 1.81 -0.75 15.80
C PHE A 74 1.82 -2.28 15.92
N GLU A 75 0.67 -2.83 16.28
CA GLU A 75 0.42 -4.27 16.24
C GLU A 75 -0.45 -4.63 15.04
N VAL A 76 -0.27 -5.84 14.49
CA VAL A 76 -1.17 -6.39 13.47
C VAL A 76 -2.12 -7.35 14.15
N LYS A 77 -3.42 -7.04 14.12
CA LYS A 77 -4.49 -7.94 14.59
C LYS A 77 -5.56 -8.03 13.53
N VAL A 78 -5.89 -9.26 13.12
CA VAL A 78 -6.85 -9.49 12.04
C VAL A 78 -7.97 -10.40 12.51
N ILE A 79 -9.20 -9.90 12.37
CA ILE A 79 -10.41 -10.70 12.54
C ILE A 79 -10.72 -11.35 11.18
N LYS A 80 -10.87 -12.67 11.17
CA LYS A 80 -11.19 -13.45 9.95
C LYS A 80 -12.71 -13.49 9.74
N GLY A 81 -13.11 -13.69 8.47
CA GLY A 81 -14.53 -13.93 8.14
C GLY A 81 -15.41 -12.68 8.17
N ILE A 82 -14.83 -11.49 8.13
CA ILE A 82 -15.61 -10.26 7.97
C ILE A 82 -16.22 -10.28 6.56
N ASP A 83 -17.54 -10.09 6.50
CA ASP A 83 -18.24 -9.95 5.23
C ASP A 83 -17.86 -8.63 4.55
N GLU A 84 -17.23 -8.73 3.38
CA GLU A 84 -16.81 -7.58 2.55
C GLU A 84 -17.83 -7.24 1.45
N SER A 85 -19.04 -7.79 1.51
CA SER A 85 -20.12 -7.45 0.58
C SER A 85 -20.58 -6.00 0.77
N TYR A 86 -21.07 -5.41 -0.31
CA TYR A 86 -21.59 -4.05 -0.34
C TYR A 86 -22.86 -4.00 -1.20
N PRO A 87 -23.77 -3.01 -0.99
CA PRO A 87 -24.98 -2.86 -1.79
C PRO A 87 -24.67 -2.55 -3.26
N ASP A 88 -25.33 -3.18 -4.19
CA ASP A 88 -25.19 -2.95 -5.64
C ASP A 88 -25.50 -1.50 -6.06
N THR A 89 -26.30 -0.81 -5.25
CA THR A 89 -26.67 0.61 -5.48
C THR A 89 -25.59 1.59 -5.04
N LEU A 90 -24.52 1.11 -4.37
CA LEU A 90 -23.47 1.97 -3.88
C LEU A 90 -22.59 2.45 -5.03
N ALA A 91 -22.33 3.75 -5.08
CA ALA A 91 -21.41 4.32 -6.07
C ALA A 91 -20.01 3.70 -5.95
N PRO A 92 -19.35 3.32 -7.06
CA PRO A 92 -18.06 2.62 -7.03
C PRO A 92 -17.01 3.29 -6.16
N GLU A 93 -16.96 4.62 -6.15
CA GLU A 93 -16.00 5.43 -5.38
C GLU A 93 -16.22 5.36 -3.85
N LYS A 94 -17.40 4.87 -3.43
CA LYS A 94 -17.75 4.72 -2.01
C LYS A 94 -17.49 3.31 -1.48
N VAL A 95 -17.28 2.32 -2.34
CA VAL A 95 -17.18 0.92 -1.96
C VAL A 95 -15.99 0.66 -1.04
N ALA A 96 -14.80 1.17 -1.37
CA ALA A 96 -13.62 0.98 -0.53
C ALA A 96 -13.80 1.57 0.89
N GLN A 97 -14.43 2.76 0.98
CA GLN A 97 -14.76 3.39 2.25
C GLN A 97 -15.75 2.54 3.05
N TYR A 98 -16.83 2.08 2.41
CA TYR A 98 -17.86 1.24 3.04
C TYR A 98 -17.27 -0.05 3.61
N ILE A 99 -16.43 -0.76 2.83
CA ILE A 99 -15.79 -2.00 3.29
C ILE A 99 -14.81 -1.72 4.43
N ALA A 100 -14.02 -0.63 4.36
CA ALA A 100 -13.13 -0.25 5.45
C ALA A 100 -13.92 0.01 6.74
N SER A 101 -15.07 0.66 6.66
CA SER A 101 -15.96 0.93 7.79
C SER A 101 -16.56 -0.35 8.37
N LYS A 102 -17.07 -1.27 7.54
CA LYS A 102 -17.52 -2.61 7.98
C LYS A 102 -16.42 -3.39 8.71
N LYS A 103 -15.19 -3.33 8.17
CA LYS A 103 -14.04 -3.94 8.86
C LYS A 103 -13.83 -3.35 10.24
N ALA A 104 -13.95 -2.03 10.40
CA ALA A 104 -13.79 -1.38 11.70
C ALA A 104 -14.88 -1.80 12.69
N ASP A 105 -16.13 -1.96 12.24
CA ASP A 105 -17.24 -2.39 13.09
C ASP A 105 -16.99 -3.74 13.78
N ALA A 106 -16.29 -4.66 13.11
CA ALA A 106 -15.92 -5.95 13.69
C ALA A 106 -14.97 -5.83 14.90
N TYR A 107 -14.28 -4.71 15.05
CA TYR A 107 -13.37 -4.48 16.18
C TYR A 107 -14.05 -3.78 17.37
N VAL A 108 -15.25 -3.24 17.21
CA VAL A 108 -15.98 -2.53 18.29
C VAL A 108 -16.07 -3.34 19.58
N PRO A 109 -16.39 -4.67 19.56
CA PRO A 109 -16.50 -5.45 20.79
C PRO A 109 -15.17 -5.66 21.53
N ALA A 110 -14.03 -5.51 20.83
CA ALA A 110 -12.69 -5.81 21.34
C ALA A 110 -11.80 -4.57 21.50
N ILE A 111 -12.34 -3.38 21.24
CA ILE A 111 -11.55 -2.15 21.34
C ILE A 111 -11.47 -1.66 22.79
N HIS A 112 -10.25 -1.41 23.26
CA HIS A 112 -9.99 -0.82 24.56
C HIS A 112 -9.75 0.69 24.44
N GLU A 113 -9.82 1.43 25.56
CA GLU A 113 -9.71 2.90 25.58
C GLU A 113 -8.37 3.41 25.06
N ASP A 114 -7.30 2.63 25.23
CA ASP A 114 -5.94 2.93 24.77
C ASP A 114 -5.66 2.52 23.31
N ASN A 115 -6.63 1.92 22.61
CA ASN A 115 -6.44 1.43 21.26
C ASN A 115 -6.88 2.45 20.20
N LEU A 116 -6.14 2.47 19.06
CA LEU A 116 -6.54 3.08 17.81
C LEU A 116 -6.45 2.02 16.71
N VAL A 117 -7.59 1.64 16.14
CA VAL A 117 -7.69 0.64 15.08
C VAL A 117 -7.67 1.34 13.73
N ILE A 118 -6.83 0.85 12.81
CA ILE A 118 -6.74 1.28 11.42
C ILE A 118 -7.22 0.14 10.52
N THR A 119 -8.33 0.36 9.82
CA THR A 119 -8.80 -0.52 8.76
C THR A 119 -8.68 0.16 7.41
N ALA A 120 -8.50 -0.61 6.36
CA ALA A 120 -8.48 -0.08 4.99
C ALA A 120 -8.98 -1.12 3.99
N ASP A 121 -9.55 -0.62 2.89
CA ASP A 121 -9.85 -1.40 1.71
C ASP A 121 -9.46 -0.64 0.45
N THR A 122 -9.20 -1.36 -0.66
CA THR A 122 -8.75 -0.76 -1.91
C THR A 122 -9.46 -1.41 -3.07
N VAL A 123 -10.03 -0.61 -3.94
CA VAL A 123 -10.67 -1.03 -5.19
C VAL A 123 -10.05 -0.31 -6.38
N VAL A 124 -10.06 -0.97 -7.53
CA VAL A 124 -9.72 -0.39 -8.84
C VAL A 124 -11.02 -0.17 -9.59
N ILE A 125 -11.19 1.01 -10.18
CA ILE A 125 -12.40 1.38 -10.92
C ILE A 125 -11.99 1.77 -12.33
N VAL A 126 -12.51 1.04 -13.34
CA VAL A 126 -12.34 1.34 -14.76
C VAL A 126 -13.70 1.29 -15.46
N ASP A 127 -14.01 2.28 -16.28
CA ASP A 127 -15.29 2.37 -16.98
C ASP A 127 -16.51 2.13 -16.05
N LYS A 128 -16.47 2.69 -14.83
CA LYS A 128 -17.48 2.52 -13.75
C LYS A 128 -17.58 1.10 -13.19
N LYS A 129 -16.73 0.17 -13.60
CA LYS A 129 -16.69 -1.20 -13.07
C LYS A 129 -15.63 -1.30 -11.98
N ILE A 130 -15.98 -1.99 -10.90
CA ILE A 130 -15.03 -2.29 -9.82
C ILE A 130 -14.30 -3.58 -10.18
N LEU A 131 -12.98 -3.52 -10.14
CA LEU A 131 -12.10 -4.67 -10.25
C LEU A 131 -11.59 -5.03 -8.85
N GLY A 132 -12.04 -6.16 -8.33
CA GLY A 132 -11.56 -6.76 -7.10
C GLY A 132 -10.24 -7.52 -7.32
N LYS A 133 -9.98 -8.50 -6.47
CA LYS A 133 -8.87 -9.45 -6.65
C LYS A 133 -9.30 -10.54 -7.62
N PRO A 134 -8.46 -10.91 -8.59
CA PRO A 134 -8.78 -11.99 -9.51
C PRO A 134 -8.74 -13.35 -8.80
N HIS A 135 -9.64 -14.26 -9.20
CA HIS A 135 -9.70 -15.61 -8.66
C HIS A 135 -8.67 -16.54 -9.31
N ASP A 136 -8.34 -16.28 -10.58
CA ASP A 136 -7.43 -17.11 -11.36
C ASP A 136 -6.63 -16.29 -12.40
N GLU A 137 -5.79 -16.97 -13.19
CA GLU A 137 -4.97 -16.35 -14.23
C GLU A 137 -5.82 -15.76 -15.36
N SER A 138 -6.92 -16.38 -15.71
CA SER A 138 -7.81 -15.91 -16.80
C SER A 138 -8.44 -14.57 -16.43
N GLU A 139 -8.95 -14.47 -15.21
CA GLU A 139 -9.52 -13.24 -14.69
C GLU A 139 -8.46 -12.16 -14.52
N ALA A 140 -7.25 -12.50 -14.01
CA ALA A 140 -6.15 -11.55 -13.91
C ALA A 140 -5.77 -10.96 -15.27
N LYS A 141 -5.64 -11.79 -16.31
CA LYS A 141 -5.37 -11.35 -17.69
C LYS A 141 -6.51 -10.49 -18.24
N ALA A 142 -7.76 -10.85 -17.98
CA ALA A 142 -8.92 -10.06 -18.40
C ALA A 142 -8.93 -8.67 -17.76
N MET A 143 -8.61 -8.57 -16.45
CA MET A 143 -8.48 -7.30 -15.75
C MET A 143 -7.37 -6.43 -16.35
N LEU A 144 -6.20 -7.00 -16.63
CA LEU A 144 -5.08 -6.26 -17.24
C LEU A 144 -5.40 -5.77 -18.65
N ARG A 145 -6.11 -6.57 -19.47
CA ARG A 145 -6.61 -6.12 -20.78
C ARG A 145 -7.58 -4.94 -20.66
N LEU A 146 -8.42 -4.96 -19.63
CA LEU A 146 -9.41 -3.92 -19.40
C LEU A 146 -8.78 -2.57 -19.04
N ILE A 147 -7.67 -2.56 -18.28
CA ILE A 147 -6.96 -1.33 -17.89
C ILE A 147 -5.90 -0.91 -18.92
N SER A 148 -5.48 -1.80 -19.82
CA SER A 148 -4.49 -1.55 -20.86
C SER A 148 -4.91 -0.39 -21.75
N GLY A 149 -4.00 0.58 -21.98
CA GLY A 149 -4.24 1.75 -22.81
C GLY A 149 -5.24 2.76 -22.23
N LYS A 150 -5.60 2.65 -20.94
CA LYS A 150 -6.61 3.50 -20.31
C LYS A 150 -6.12 4.14 -19.02
N SER A 151 -6.87 5.15 -18.58
CA SER A 151 -6.83 5.65 -17.21
C SER A 151 -7.90 4.96 -16.38
N HIS A 152 -7.56 4.62 -15.15
CA HIS A 152 -8.46 4.05 -14.17
C HIS A 152 -8.18 4.67 -12.80
N GLN A 153 -9.14 4.55 -11.88
CA GLN A 153 -9.01 5.05 -10.53
C GLN A 153 -8.65 3.93 -9.56
N VAL A 154 -7.77 4.22 -8.62
CA VAL A 154 -7.51 3.40 -7.44
C VAL A 154 -8.00 4.16 -6.23
N VAL A 155 -9.03 3.62 -5.58
CA VAL A 155 -9.64 4.23 -4.40
C VAL A 155 -9.32 3.38 -3.18
N THR A 156 -8.67 3.99 -2.18
CA THR A 156 -8.49 3.36 -0.87
C THR A 156 -9.33 4.07 0.17
N GLY A 157 -10.24 3.34 0.78
CA GLY A 157 -11.01 3.76 1.95
C GLY A 157 -10.26 3.41 3.23
N VAL A 158 -10.34 4.26 4.23
CA VAL A 158 -9.70 4.10 5.55
C VAL A 158 -10.71 4.46 6.64
N CYS A 159 -10.69 3.68 7.71
CA CYS A 159 -11.34 4.06 8.97
C CYS A 159 -10.29 4.01 10.10
N LEU A 160 -10.20 5.11 10.83
CA LEU A 160 -9.45 5.25 12.07
C LEU A 160 -10.45 5.26 13.22
N MET A 161 -10.33 4.37 14.18
CA MET A 161 -11.33 4.21 15.23
C MET A 161 -10.68 4.01 16.60
N THR A 162 -11.13 4.80 17.57
CA THR A 162 -10.96 4.54 18.99
C THR A 162 -12.32 4.18 19.60
N LYS A 163 -12.40 3.96 20.90
CA LYS A 163 -13.68 3.71 21.57
C LYS A 163 -14.66 4.86 21.40
N ASP A 164 -14.17 6.11 21.40
CA ASP A 164 -14.99 7.32 21.47
C ASP A 164 -14.98 8.14 20.19
N LYS A 165 -14.08 7.83 19.24
CA LYS A 165 -13.88 8.63 18.04
C LYS A 165 -13.70 7.76 16.82
N ARG A 166 -14.33 8.19 15.71
CA ARG A 166 -14.24 7.53 14.42
C ARG A 166 -14.01 8.57 13.32
N ARG A 167 -13.05 8.30 12.46
CA ARG A 167 -12.71 9.11 11.28
C ARG A 167 -12.68 8.21 10.07
N GLU A 168 -13.46 8.55 9.07
CA GLU A 168 -13.59 7.81 7.84
C GLU A 168 -13.27 8.72 6.66
N PHE A 169 -12.47 8.22 5.74
CA PHE A 169 -12.12 8.95 4.52
C PHE A 169 -11.70 7.99 3.41
N SER A 170 -11.75 8.47 2.18
CA SER A 170 -11.16 7.79 1.03
C SER A 170 -10.19 8.70 0.30
N VAL A 171 -9.24 8.10 -0.39
CA VAL A 171 -8.30 8.77 -1.28
C VAL A 171 -8.36 8.10 -2.64
N SER A 172 -8.50 8.90 -3.68
CA SER A 172 -8.49 8.45 -5.08
C SER A 172 -7.19 8.86 -5.76
N THR A 173 -6.72 8.03 -6.66
CA THR A 173 -5.55 8.28 -7.51
C THR A 173 -5.85 7.76 -8.91
N ASP A 174 -5.66 8.61 -9.91
CA ASP A 174 -5.79 8.19 -11.30
C ASP A 174 -4.46 7.61 -11.79
N VAL A 175 -4.53 6.44 -12.40
CA VAL A 175 -3.38 5.73 -12.97
C VAL A 175 -3.64 5.49 -14.45
N THR A 176 -2.70 5.90 -15.29
CA THR A 176 -2.80 5.69 -16.75
C THR A 176 -1.79 4.64 -17.18
N PHE A 177 -2.28 3.62 -17.88
CA PHE A 177 -1.45 2.61 -18.52
C PHE A 177 -1.29 2.89 -20.02
N ARG A 178 -0.09 2.64 -20.55
CA ARG A 178 0.07 2.45 -21.99
C ARG A 178 -0.64 1.16 -22.43
N SER A 179 -0.80 0.98 -23.73
CA SER A 179 -1.21 -0.31 -24.27
C SER A 179 -0.17 -1.39 -23.93
N LEU A 180 -0.65 -2.48 -23.34
CA LEU A 180 0.12 -3.67 -23.00
C LEU A 180 -0.08 -4.72 -24.11
N SER A 181 0.97 -5.43 -24.50
CA SER A 181 0.87 -6.59 -25.38
C SER A 181 0.39 -7.83 -24.60
N GLU A 182 -0.17 -8.80 -25.29
CA GLU A 182 -0.57 -10.09 -24.69
C GLU A 182 0.63 -10.80 -24.04
N SER A 183 1.80 -10.75 -24.66
CA SER A 183 3.02 -11.34 -24.10
C SER A 183 3.46 -10.69 -22.79
N GLU A 184 3.27 -9.38 -22.64
CA GLU A 184 3.57 -8.66 -21.38
C GLU A 184 2.57 -9.03 -20.29
N ILE A 185 1.29 -9.15 -20.63
CA ILE A 185 0.23 -9.60 -19.72
C ILE A 185 0.51 -11.03 -19.24
N ASP A 186 0.80 -11.94 -20.18
CA ASP A 186 1.12 -13.34 -19.89
C ASP A 186 2.37 -13.46 -19.00
N TYR A 187 3.43 -12.72 -19.32
CA TYR A 187 4.65 -12.68 -18.52
C TYR A 187 4.37 -12.24 -17.09
N TYR A 188 3.66 -11.12 -16.93
CA TYR A 188 3.41 -10.58 -15.61
C TYR A 188 2.54 -11.50 -14.76
N VAL A 189 1.43 -12.01 -15.30
CA VAL A 189 0.52 -12.90 -14.54
C VAL A 189 1.21 -14.19 -14.12
N SER A 190 1.98 -14.82 -15.04
CA SER A 190 2.68 -16.08 -14.73
C SER A 190 3.80 -15.92 -13.70
N HIS A 191 4.57 -14.82 -13.75
CA HIS A 191 5.74 -14.63 -12.88
C HIS A 191 5.40 -13.97 -11.55
N TYR A 192 4.45 -13.01 -11.54
CA TYR A 192 4.14 -12.21 -10.35
C TYR A 192 2.89 -12.67 -9.60
N ARG A 193 2.04 -13.48 -10.24
CA ARG A 193 0.84 -14.09 -9.64
C ARG A 193 0.01 -13.08 -8.83
N PRO A 194 -0.56 -12.05 -9.47
CA PRO A 194 -1.13 -10.88 -8.79
C PRO A 194 -2.52 -11.13 -8.17
N PHE A 195 -2.78 -12.34 -7.66
CA PHE A 195 -4.09 -12.77 -7.15
C PHE A 195 -4.49 -12.11 -5.82
N ASP A 196 -3.55 -11.46 -5.15
CA ASP A 196 -3.77 -10.71 -3.89
C ASP A 196 -4.04 -9.21 -4.11
N LYS A 197 -4.14 -8.77 -5.37
CA LYS A 197 -4.19 -7.35 -5.74
C LYS A 197 -5.47 -6.99 -6.48
N ALA A 198 -6.15 -5.91 -6.06
CA ALA A 198 -7.26 -5.33 -6.80
C ALA A 198 -6.79 -4.89 -8.20
N GLY A 199 -7.57 -5.20 -9.24
CA GLY A 199 -7.23 -4.90 -10.63
C GLY A 199 -6.07 -5.73 -11.18
N ALA A 200 -5.65 -6.79 -10.47
CA ALA A 200 -4.61 -7.73 -10.88
C ALA A 200 -3.23 -7.09 -11.15
N TYR A 201 -2.85 -6.00 -10.46
CA TYR A 201 -1.50 -5.43 -10.62
C TYR A 201 -0.97 -4.79 -9.34
N GLY A 202 0.36 -4.73 -9.22
CA GLY A 202 1.07 -3.95 -8.22
C GLY A 202 1.89 -2.86 -8.88
N ILE A 203 1.63 -1.59 -8.56
CA ILE A 203 2.35 -0.45 -9.14
C ILE A 203 3.86 -0.49 -8.85
N GLN A 204 4.25 -1.11 -7.74
CA GLN A 204 5.65 -1.29 -7.31
C GLN A 204 6.35 -2.49 -7.98
N GLU A 205 5.63 -3.27 -8.79
CA GLU A 205 6.13 -4.44 -9.51
C GLU A 205 6.49 -4.09 -10.96
N TRP A 206 7.05 -5.07 -11.69
CA TRP A 206 7.50 -4.88 -13.06
C TRP A 206 6.45 -4.20 -13.97
N ILE A 207 5.17 -4.59 -13.85
CA ILE A 207 4.09 -4.01 -14.65
C ILE A 207 3.92 -2.50 -14.42
N GLY A 208 4.18 -2.02 -13.21
CA GLY A 208 4.18 -0.59 -12.90
C GLY A 208 5.31 0.16 -13.57
N TYR A 209 6.52 -0.43 -13.63
CA TYR A 209 7.68 0.19 -14.30
C TYR A 209 7.49 0.31 -15.81
N VAL A 210 6.91 -0.69 -16.44
CA VAL A 210 6.82 -0.73 -17.91
C VAL A 210 5.48 -0.24 -18.46
N GLY A 211 4.42 -0.30 -17.66
CA GLY A 211 3.05 -0.04 -18.07
C GLY A 211 2.51 1.33 -17.71
N VAL A 212 2.87 1.87 -16.53
CA VAL A 212 2.30 3.14 -16.03
C VAL A 212 2.99 4.32 -16.72
N THR A 213 2.21 5.18 -17.36
CA THR A 213 2.68 6.40 -18.02
C THR A 213 2.36 7.66 -17.24
N SER A 214 1.34 7.63 -16.37
CA SER A 214 0.95 8.77 -15.55
C SER A 214 0.31 8.31 -14.26
N LEU A 215 0.53 9.10 -13.21
CA LEU A 215 -0.10 8.95 -11.92
C LEU A 215 -0.51 10.36 -11.41
N ASN A 216 -1.81 10.55 -11.20
CA ASN A 216 -2.35 11.78 -10.63
C ASN A 216 -2.93 11.48 -9.25
N GLY A 217 -2.17 11.78 -8.20
CA GLY A 217 -2.50 11.51 -6.79
C GLY A 217 -1.34 10.90 -6.02
N SER A 218 -1.64 9.95 -5.12
CA SER A 218 -0.64 9.33 -4.23
C SER A 218 -0.23 7.93 -4.70
N TYR A 219 1.05 7.74 -4.94
CA TYR A 219 1.64 6.42 -5.20
C TYR A 219 1.34 5.41 -4.09
N PHE A 220 1.45 5.85 -2.83
CA PHE A 220 1.18 5.00 -1.66
C PHE A 220 -0.29 4.62 -1.53
N ASN A 221 -1.22 5.50 -2.00
CA ASN A 221 -2.63 5.14 -2.12
C ASN A 221 -2.82 3.97 -3.09
N VAL A 222 -2.15 3.98 -4.23
CA VAL A 222 -2.22 2.88 -5.23
C VAL A 222 -1.63 1.58 -4.66
N MET A 223 -0.59 1.64 -3.83
CA MET A 223 -0.08 0.48 -3.09
C MET A 223 -1.05 -0.07 -2.04
N GLY A 224 -2.08 0.71 -1.66
CA GLY A 224 -3.19 0.27 -0.81
C GLY A 224 -3.27 0.90 0.59
N LEU A 225 -2.48 1.96 0.88
CA LEU A 225 -2.61 2.73 2.13
C LEU A 225 -2.15 4.18 1.92
N PRO A 226 -3.06 5.18 2.00
CA PRO A 226 -2.72 6.58 1.80
C PRO A 226 -2.04 7.17 3.05
N VAL A 227 -0.79 6.79 3.29
CA VAL A 227 -0.04 7.09 4.53
C VAL A 227 0.08 8.59 4.82
N GLN A 228 0.21 9.44 3.80
CA GLN A 228 0.24 10.88 4.00
C GLN A 228 -1.07 11.38 4.62
N ARG A 229 -2.21 10.93 4.10
CA ARG A 229 -3.52 11.32 4.65
C ARG A 229 -3.75 10.71 6.03
N ILE A 230 -3.36 9.46 6.26
CA ILE A 230 -3.41 8.82 7.59
C ILE A 230 -2.59 9.63 8.59
N TYR A 231 -1.37 10.02 8.25
CA TYR A 231 -0.52 10.85 9.11
C TYR A 231 -1.22 12.14 9.52
N SER A 232 -1.84 12.85 8.56
CA SER A 232 -2.58 14.09 8.84
C SER A 232 -3.80 13.86 9.73
N GLU A 233 -4.55 12.76 9.51
CA GLU A 233 -5.73 12.44 10.32
C GLU A 233 -5.35 12.00 11.75
N LEU A 234 -4.23 11.30 11.91
CA LEU A 234 -3.72 10.91 13.23
C LEU A 234 -3.38 12.12 14.12
N GLN A 235 -2.99 13.26 13.53
CA GLN A 235 -2.76 14.49 14.30
C GLN A 235 -4.04 15.07 14.92
N LEU A 236 -5.20 14.59 14.52
CA LEU A 236 -6.51 15.05 14.99
C LEU A 236 -7.11 14.15 16.07
N PHE A 237 -6.44 13.03 16.44
CA PHE A 237 -6.85 12.11 17.50
C PHE A 237 -6.22 12.48 18.82
#